data_8876d8239147c4f873d08b054a6b35d6
#
_entry.id   8876d8239147c4f873d08b054a6b35d6
#
_cell.length_a   1.000
_cell.length_b   1.000
_cell.length_c   1.000
_cell.angle_alpha   90.00
_cell.angle_beta   90.00
_cell.angle_gamma   90.00
#
_symmetry.space_group_name_H-M   'P 1'
#
loop_
_entity.id
_entity.type
_entity.pdbx_description
1 polymer ?
#
loop_
_entity_poly.entity_id
_entity_poly.type
_entity_poly.pdbx_seq_one_letter_code
_entity_poly.pdbx_strand_id
1 'polypeptide(L)'
;MNLLLWGTQVDESLFPTLELIKSIGFDGVEVPIFNPNPEHWYAWRKKLDDLGLERVCDTFCGAETNLISPDPTIRQAGLDYLKSCVDCALVLGSDKLMGPFHSALGIFTGKSATEEEWAWGVESIQKLSEYADNMGVIICLEYLNRFEMYLTSCTDELIRFVDNVNRPNCKIMFDTFHANIEEKNIGNAIRQMGNRIAFVQLSENDRSTPGKGNVDWEGVFQAIKDIDYQDVISIEAFSTKLPAANIWRQMFENEEVLMKEGLAFLKSKTE
;
A
#
# COMPACT_ATOMS: atom_id res chain seq x y z
N MET A 1 7.20 0.61 8.64
CA MET A 1 6.91 -0.85 8.82
C MET A 1 5.42 -1.05 8.66
N ASN A 2 4.97 -1.94 7.77
CA ASN A 2 3.55 -2.23 7.58
C ASN A 2 3.02 -3.12 8.73
N LEU A 3 1.89 -2.75 9.32
CA LEU A 3 1.29 -3.46 10.45
C LEU A 3 0.53 -4.74 10.06
N LEU A 4 0.30 -5.00 8.77
CA LEU A 4 -0.28 -6.26 8.29
C LEU A 4 0.56 -7.48 8.65
N LEU A 5 1.84 -7.30 9.00
CA LEU A 5 2.69 -8.37 9.54
C LEU A 5 2.05 -9.07 10.76
N TRP A 6 1.27 -8.34 11.54
CA TRP A 6 0.56 -8.85 12.72
C TRP A 6 -0.89 -9.27 12.46
N GLY A 7 -1.36 -9.14 11.22
CA GLY A 7 -2.72 -9.52 10.79
C GLY A 7 -3.64 -8.32 10.58
N THR A 8 -4.94 -8.60 10.49
CA THR A 8 -5.96 -7.59 10.16
C THR A 8 -6.65 -6.95 11.35
N GLN A 9 -6.34 -7.42 12.58
CA GLN A 9 -6.89 -6.82 13.79
C GLN A 9 -6.05 -5.60 14.22
N VAL A 10 -6.48 -4.42 13.76
CA VAL A 10 -5.78 -3.15 14.04
C VAL A 10 -6.55 -2.42 15.14
N ASP A 11 -6.18 -2.73 16.39
CA ASP A 11 -6.75 -2.13 17.60
C ASP A 11 -5.64 -1.85 18.64
N GLU A 12 -6.02 -1.36 19.83
CA GLU A 12 -5.08 -0.99 20.88
C GLU A 12 -4.19 -2.13 21.40
N SER A 13 -4.52 -3.40 21.10
CA SER A 13 -3.66 -4.54 21.41
C SER A 13 -2.30 -4.50 20.69
N LEU A 14 -2.20 -3.72 19.60
CA LEU A 14 -0.93 -3.47 18.89
C LEU A 14 -0.07 -2.36 19.50
N PHE A 15 -0.51 -1.64 20.52
CA PHE A 15 0.30 -0.57 21.13
C PHE A 15 1.67 -1.02 21.65
N PRO A 16 1.82 -2.21 22.28
CA PRO A 16 3.16 -2.73 22.61
C PRO A 16 4.02 -3.01 21.36
N THR A 17 3.41 -3.38 20.25
CA THR A 17 4.10 -3.57 18.97
C THR A 17 4.63 -2.23 18.42
N LEU A 18 3.87 -1.14 18.54
CA LEU A 18 4.35 0.19 18.16
C LEU A 18 5.56 0.63 18.99
N GLU A 19 5.55 0.34 20.30
CA GLU A 19 6.70 0.59 21.18
C GLU A 19 7.94 -0.21 20.76
N LEU A 20 7.75 -1.48 20.39
CA LEU A 20 8.83 -2.32 19.88
C LEU A 20 9.37 -1.78 18.53
N ILE A 21 8.50 -1.44 17.57
CA ILE A 21 8.87 -0.84 16.28
C ILE A 21 9.73 0.42 16.52
N LYS A 22 9.29 1.32 17.41
CA LYS A 22 10.05 2.53 17.75
C LYS A 22 11.40 2.19 18.38
N SER A 23 11.44 1.21 19.30
CA SER A 23 12.68 0.83 20.00
C SER A 23 13.73 0.20 19.05
N ILE A 24 13.30 -0.43 17.98
CA ILE A 24 14.17 -0.99 16.92
C ILE A 24 14.77 0.15 16.05
N GLY A 25 14.11 1.29 15.98
CA GLY A 25 14.60 2.49 15.29
C GLY A 25 13.89 2.79 13.97
N PHE A 26 12.65 2.33 13.78
CA PHE A 26 11.81 2.79 12.70
C PHE A 26 11.31 4.21 12.95
N ASP A 27 11.18 4.99 11.88
CA ASP A 27 10.64 6.35 11.92
C ASP A 27 9.12 6.38 11.90
N GLY A 28 8.47 5.36 11.30
CA GLY A 28 7.02 5.33 11.14
C GLY A 28 6.44 3.95 10.85
N VAL A 29 5.12 3.94 10.71
CA VAL A 29 4.31 2.75 10.44
C VAL A 29 3.31 2.98 9.31
N GLU A 30 2.97 1.90 8.60
CA GLU A 30 1.76 1.83 7.76
C GLU A 30 0.64 1.25 8.60
N VAL A 31 -0.49 1.95 8.64
CA VAL A 31 -1.66 1.60 9.45
C VAL A 31 -2.80 1.18 8.54
N PRO A 32 -3.14 -0.11 8.51
CA PRO A 32 -4.28 -0.60 7.72
C PRO A 32 -5.60 -0.09 8.28
N ILE A 33 -6.39 0.61 7.46
CA ILE A 33 -7.71 1.12 7.84
C ILE A 33 -8.78 0.13 7.38
N PHE A 34 -9.15 -0.81 8.27
CA PHE A 34 -10.28 -1.74 8.06
C PHE A 34 -11.51 -1.36 8.89
N ASN A 35 -11.35 -0.46 9.85
CA ASN A 35 -12.44 0.15 10.57
C ASN A 35 -12.63 1.60 10.05
N PRO A 36 -13.65 1.86 9.20
CA PRO A 36 -13.86 3.18 8.61
C PRO A 36 -14.56 4.18 9.56
N ASN A 37 -14.51 3.94 10.88
CA ASN A 37 -15.01 4.86 11.90
C ASN A 37 -13.87 5.75 12.41
N PRO A 38 -13.88 7.07 12.16
CA PRO A 38 -12.84 7.98 12.62
C PRO A 38 -12.63 8.00 14.15
N GLU A 39 -13.68 7.73 14.94
CA GLU A 39 -13.58 7.71 16.40
C GLU A 39 -12.61 6.63 16.92
N HIS A 40 -12.49 5.54 16.20
CA HIS A 40 -11.55 4.45 16.52
C HIS A 40 -10.09 4.92 16.54
N TRP A 41 -9.74 5.93 15.75
CA TRP A 41 -8.36 6.30 15.48
C TRP A 41 -7.81 7.42 16.38
N TYR A 42 -8.60 8.04 17.25
CA TYR A 42 -8.09 9.08 18.17
C TYR A 42 -7.05 8.54 19.17
N ALA A 43 -7.30 7.35 19.74
CA ALA A 43 -6.35 6.72 20.67
C ALA A 43 -5.04 6.34 19.94
N TRP A 44 -5.15 5.87 18.70
CA TRP A 44 -4.03 5.55 17.82
C TRP A 44 -3.19 6.78 17.49
N ARG A 45 -3.83 7.89 17.09
CA ARG A 45 -3.13 9.15 16.85
C ARG A 45 -2.32 9.55 18.06
N LYS A 46 -2.97 9.61 19.24
CA LYS A 46 -2.28 9.95 20.48
C LYS A 46 -1.08 9.05 20.74
N LYS A 47 -1.23 7.74 20.58
CA LYS A 47 -0.15 6.78 20.81
C LYS A 47 1.01 6.97 19.84
N LEU A 48 0.74 7.20 18.57
CA LEU A 48 1.76 7.45 17.56
C LEU A 48 2.50 8.77 17.80
N ASP A 49 1.76 9.83 18.18
CA ASP A 49 2.33 11.13 18.54
C ASP A 49 3.22 11.01 19.81
N ASP A 50 2.77 10.29 20.84
CA ASP A 50 3.54 10.06 22.09
C ASP A 50 4.86 9.30 21.81
N LEU A 51 4.87 8.41 20.83
CA LEU A 51 6.06 7.66 20.39
C LEU A 51 6.93 8.41 19.37
N GLY A 52 6.43 9.51 18.80
CA GLY A 52 7.07 10.19 17.67
C GLY A 52 7.23 9.27 16.47
N LEU A 53 6.18 8.48 16.14
CA LEU A 53 6.11 7.65 14.94
C LEU A 53 5.32 8.36 13.86
N GLU A 54 5.94 8.54 12.70
CA GLU A 54 5.24 8.93 11.48
C GLU A 54 4.26 7.83 11.06
N ARG A 55 3.24 8.20 10.29
CA ARG A 55 2.22 7.25 9.84
C ARG A 55 1.74 7.54 8.43
N VAL A 56 1.48 6.50 7.71
CA VAL A 56 0.73 6.48 6.46
C VAL A 56 -0.39 5.45 6.59
N CYS A 57 -1.44 5.57 5.79
CA CYS A 57 -2.60 4.71 5.90
C CYS A 57 -2.78 3.90 4.62
N ASP A 58 -3.12 2.62 4.76
CA ASP A 58 -3.44 1.74 3.66
C ASP A 58 -4.85 1.14 3.82
N THR A 59 -5.43 0.69 2.71
CA THR A 59 -6.69 -0.06 2.67
C THR A 59 -6.85 -0.76 1.32
N PHE A 60 -7.86 -1.62 1.21
CA PHE A 60 -8.27 -2.24 -0.05
C PHE A 60 -9.80 -2.32 -0.17
N CYS A 61 -10.28 -2.56 -1.38
CA CYS A 61 -11.69 -2.82 -1.66
C CYS A 61 -11.94 -4.32 -1.84
N GLY A 62 -13.06 -4.80 -1.31
CA GLY A 62 -13.57 -6.16 -1.51
C GLY A 62 -14.77 -6.19 -2.47
N ALA A 63 -15.45 -7.34 -2.55
CA ALA A 63 -16.56 -7.54 -3.47
C ALA A 63 -17.70 -6.51 -3.31
N GLU A 64 -18.04 -6.17 -2.05
CA GLU A 64 -19.13 -5.24 -1.72
C GLU A 64 -18.75 -3.75 -1.87
N THR A 65 -17.48 -3.46 -2.12
CA THR A 65 -16.93 -2.10 -2.30
C THR A 65 -16.17 -1.95 -3.61
N ASN A 66 -16.45 -2.81 -4.59
CA ASN A 66 -15.74 -2.86 -5.87
C ASN A 66 -16.08 -1.67 -6.76
N LEU A 67 -15.11 -0.77 -6.98
CA LEU A 67 -15.28 0.44 -7.78
C LEU A 67 -15.53 0.18 -9.28
N ILE A 68 -15.30 -1.04 -9.74
CA ILE A 68 -15.54 -1.46 -11.14
C ILE A 68 -16.69 -2.45 -11.28
N SER A 69 -17.52 -2.62 -10.23
CA SER A 69 -18.71 -3.47 -10.30
C SER A 69 -19.68 -2.96 -11.38
N PRO A 70 -20.36 -3.86 -12.15
CA PRO A 70 -21.45 -3.46 -13.01
C PRO A 70 -22.62 -2.86 -12.25
N ASP A 71 -22.78 -3.20 -10.95
CA ASP A 71 -23.80 -2.62 -10.08
C ASP A 71 -23.33 -1.23 -9.55
N PRO A 72 -24.02 -0.14 -9.92
CA PRO A 72 -23.65 1.21 -9.46
C PRO A 72 -23.81 1.38 -7.95
N THR A 73 -24.62 0.57 -7.27
CA THR A 73 -24.79 0.66 -5.80
C THR A 73 -23.54 0.15 -5.08
N ILE A 74 -22.89 -0.90 -5.60
CA ILE A 74 -21.62 -1.41 -5.09
C ILE A 74 -20.51 -0.39 -5.34
N ARG A 75 -20.45 0.23 -6.53
CA ARG A 75 -19.46 1.29 -6.81
C ARG A 75 -19.61 2.48 -5.86
N GLN A 76 -20.86 2.89 -5.59
CA GLN A 76 -21.13 3.98 -4.65
C GLN A 76 -20.72 3.59 -3.21
N ALA A 77 -21.06 2.37 -2.76
CA ALA A 77 -20.63 1.86 -1.45
C ALA A 77 -19.10 1.87 -1.31
N GLY A 78 -18.37 1.48 -2.36
CA GLY A 78 -16.91 1.54 -2.40
C GLY A 78 -16.38 2.97 -2.28
N LEU A 79 -16.95 3.91 -3.01
CA LEU A 79 -16.56 5.32 -2.93
C LEU A 79 -16.84 5.90 -1.52
N ASP A 80 -17.96 5.58 -0.91
CA ASP A 80 -18.32 6.05 0.43
C ASP A 80 -17.39 5.44 1.50
N TYR A 81 -17.07 4.15 1.37
CA TYR A 81 -16.08 3.48 2.21
C TYR A 81 -14.71 4.16 2.13
N LEU A 82 -14.20 4.42 0.93
CA LEU A 82 -12.89 5.05 0.74
C LEU A 82 -12.86 6.50 1.24
N LYS A 83 -13.94 7.26 1.11
CA LYS A 83 -14.06 8.59 1.73
C LYS A 83 -13.96 8.51 3.25
N SER A 84 -14.63 7.53 3.86
CA SER A 84 -14.49 7.30 5.31
C SER A 84 -13.07 6.90 5.70
N CYS A 85 -12.33 6.16 4.85
CA CYS A 85 -10.91 5.87 5.06
C CYS A 85 -10.04 7.14 4.97
N VAL A 86 -10.35 8.07 4.06
CA VAL A 86 -9.69 9.40 4.00
C VAL A 86 -9.93 10.17 5.30
N ASP A 87 -11.16 10.18 5.83
CA ASP A 87 -11.46 10.82 7.12
C ASP A 87 -10.67 10.18 8.27
N CYS A 88 -10.54 8.85 8.27
CA CYS A 88 -9.72 8.13 9.25
C CYS A 88 -8.23 8.48 9.13
N ALA A 89 -7.69 8.56 7.90
CA ALA A 89 -6.31 8.98 7.65
C ALA A 89 -6.06 10.39 8.21
N LEU A 90 -6.99 11.32 7.98
CA LEU A 90 -6.92 12.67 8.53
C LEU A 90 -6.91 12.68 10.06
N VAL A 91 -7.78 11.88 10.70
CA VAL A 91 -7.80 11.73 12.16
C VAL A 91 -6.48 11.18 12.68
N LEU A 92 -5.91 10.18 12.01
CA LEU A 92 -4.58 9.63 12.35
C LEU A 92 -3.46 10.66 12.15
N GLY A 93 -3.67 11.68 11.35
CA GLY A 93 -2.65 12.67 10.96
C GLY A 93 -1.76 12.16 9.82
N SER A 94 -2.28 11.26 8.98
CA SER A 94 -1.63 10.82 7.75
C SER A 94 -1.98 11.76 6.60
N ASP A 95 -1.00 12.02 5.76
CA ASP A 95 -1.16 12.76 4.49
C ASP A 95 -1.36 11.84 3.28
N LYS A 96 -1.39 10.51 3.49
CA LYS A 96 -1.53 9.52 2.42
C LYS A 96 -2.56 8.45 2.78
N LEU A 97 -3.39 8.09 1.79
CA LEU A 97 -4.18 6.86 1.78
C LEU A 97 -3.75 6.02 0.57
N MET A 98 -3.30 4.81 0.83
CA MET A 98 -2.63 3.97 -0.16
C MET A 98 -3.29 2.62 -0.32
N GLY A 99 -2.99 1.94 -1.43
CA GLY A 99 -3.32 0.54 -1.64
C GLY A 99 -4.02 0.23 -2.96
N PRO A 100 -4.41 -1.04 -3.14
CA PRO A 100 -4.98 -1.57 -4.38
C PRO A 100 -6.52 -1.40 -4.45
N PHE A 101 -7.05 -0.24 -4.08
CA PHE A 101 -8.50 -0.03 -3.93
C PHE A 101 -9.22 0.48 -5.17
N HIS A 102 -8.57 0.62 -6.32
CA HIS A 102 -9.20 1.03 -7.57
C HIS A 102 -10.04 -0.08 -8.23
N SER A 103 -9.90 -1.33 -7.74
CA SER A 103 -10.83 -2.44 -7.96
C SER A 103 -10.85 -3.39 -6.76
N ALA A 104 -11.69 -4.41 -6.76
CA ALA A 104 -11.75 -5.36 -5.65
C ALA A 104 -10.59 -6.37 -5.69
N LEU A 105 -9.95 -6.57 -4.56
CA LEU A 105 -8.92 -7.59 -4.35
C LEU A 105 -9.49 -9.00 -4.50
N GLY A 106 -8.84 -9.83 -5.32
CA GLY A 106 -9.18 -11.25 -5.46
C GLY A 106 -10.49 -11.53 -6.21
N ILE A 107 -11.12 -10.54 -6.85
CA ILE A 107 -12.35 -10.69 -7.62
C ILE A 107 -12.02 -10.64 -9.11
N PHE A 108 -12.35 -11.71 -9.81
CA PHE A 108 -12.02 -11.89 -11.22
C PHE A 108 -13.25 -12.22 -12.06
N THR A 109 -13.32 -11.68 -13.26
CA THR A 109 -14.36 -12.00 -14.26
C THR A 109 -13.97 -13.16 -15.16
N GLY A 110 -12.72 -13.61 -15.10
CA GLY A 110 -12.15 -14.60 -16.03
C GLY A 110 -11.84 -14.04 -17.42
N LYS A 111 -11.86 -12.72 -17.58
CA LYS A 111 -11.56 -11.99 -18.81
C LYS A 111 -10.67 -10.79 -18.48
N SER A 112 -10.05 -10.20 -19.50
CA SER A 112 -9.39 -8.91 -19.37
C SER A 112 -10.39 -7.82 -18.99
N ALA A 113 -9.91 -6.77 -18.33
CA ALA A 113 -10.72 -5.61 -17.98
C ALA A 113 -11.38 -5.00 -19.23
N THR A 114 -12.65 -4.64 -19.11
CA THR A 114 -13.40 -3.95 -20.18
C THR A 114 -13.16 -2.44 -20.11
N GLU A 115 -13.48 -1.74 -21.20
CA GLU A 115 -13.41 -0.26 -21.21
C GLU A 115 -14.43 0.36 -20.24
N GLU A 116 -15.56 -0.29 -19.97
CA GLU A 116 -16.52 0.16 -18.97
C GLU A 116 -15.97 0.03 -17.56
N GLU A 117 -15.37 -1.11 -17.22
CA GLU A 117 -14.73 -1.33 -15.88
C GLU A 117 -13.60 -0.31 -15.68
N TRP A 118 -12.80 -0.07 -16.72
CA TRP A 118 -11.76 0.96 -16.69
C TRP A 118 -12.34 2.35 -16.44
N ALA A 119 -13.38 2.72 -17.19
CA ALA A 119 -14.03 4.04 -17.04
C ALA A 119 -14.65 4.22 -15.64
N TRP A 120 -15.31 3.19 -15.09
CA TRP A 120 -15.89 3.25 -13.74
C TRP A 120 -14.81 3.40 -12.67
N GLY A 121 -13.70 2.69 -12.79
CA GLY A 121 -12.56 2.82 -11.89
C GLY A 121 -11.97 4.23 -11.92
N VAL A 122 -11.69 4.76 -13.11
CA VAL A 122 -11.16 6.12 -13.30
C VAL A 122 -12.11 7.16 -12.71
N GLU A 123 -13.40 7.11 -13.01
CA GLU A 123 -14.40 8.05 -12.48
C GLU A 123 -14.48 8.01 -10.94
N SER A 124 -14.44 6.80 -10.38
CA SER A 124 -14.50 6.63 -8.91
C SER A 124 -13.27 7.21 -8.22
N ILE A 125 -12.07 6.95 -8.77
CA ILE A 125 -10.83 7.51 -8.22
C ILE A 125 -10.72 9.02 -8.44
N GLN A 126 -11.26 9.56 -9.53
CA GLN A 126 -11.38 11.02 -9.70
C GLN A 126 -12.19 11.67 -8.58
N LYS A 127 -13.37 11.10 -8.27
CA LYS A 127 -14.24 11.58 -7.18
C LYS A 127 -13.58 11.45 -5.82
N LEU A 128 -12.86 10.35 -5.57
CA LEU A 128 -12.10 10.14 -4.35
C LEU A 128 -10.96 11.15 -4.22
N SER A 129 -10.21 11.37 -5.31
CA SER A 129 -9.10 12.32 -5.33
C SER A 129 -9.57 13.76 -5.09
N GLU A 130 -10.71 14.17 -5.67
CA GLU A 130 -11.32 15.48 -5.38
C GLU A 130 -11.70 15.64 -3.90
N TYR A 131 -12.25 14.59 -3.29
CA TYR A 131 -12.58 14.58 -1.88
C TYR A 131 -11.34 14.71 -1.00
N ALA A 132 -10.32 13.90 -1.29
CA ALA A 132 -9.06 13.84 -0.55
C ALA A 132 -8.23 15.13 -0.68
N ASP A 133 -8.24 15.77 -1.85
CA ASP A 133 -7.52 17.03 -2.11
C ASP A 133 -7.96 18.16 -1.19
N ASN A 134 -9.27 18.28 -0.94
CA ASN A 134 -9.83 19.25 0.00
C ASN A 134 -9.33 19.05 1.46
N MET A 135 -8.79 17.89 1.77
CA MET A 135 -8.27 17.51 3.09
C MET A 135 -6.74 17.41 3.13
N GLY A 136 -6.08 17.68 2.00
CA GLY A 136 -4.64 17.59 1.88
C GLY A 136 -4.11 16.13 1.89
N VAL A 137 -4.96 15.15 1.52
CA VAL A 137 -4.58 13.73 1.48
C VAL A 137 -4.25 13.31 0.04
N ILE A 138 -3.11 12.65 -0.11
CA ILE A 138 -2.65 12.05 -1.37
C ILE A 138 -3.22 10.65 -1.48
N ILE A 139 -3.76 10.31 -2.65
CA ILE A 139 -4.24 8.97 -2.99
C ILE A 139 -3.13 8.24 -3.75
N CYS A 140 -2.61 7.14 -3.20
CA CYS A 140 -1.56 6.35 -3.85
C CYS A 140 -2.12 4.98 -4.26
N LEU A 141 -2.21 4.75 -5.56
CA LEU A 141 -2.72 3.49 -6.11
C LEU A 141 -1.58 2.49 -6.30
N GLU A 142 -1.87 1.24 -6.00
CA GLU A 142 -0.98 0.11 -6.15
C GLU A 142 -1.53 -0.87 -7.19
N TYR A 143 -0.73 -1.29 -8.18
CA TYR A 143 -1.08 -2.49 -8.94
C TYR A 143 -0.68 -3.73 -8.15
N LEU A 144 -1.48 -4.78 -8.25
CA LEU A 144 -1.12 -6.08 -7.73
C LEU A 144 -0.75 -7.03 -8.86
N ASN A 145 -0.08 -8.13 -8.52
CA ASN A 145 0.18 -9.18 -9.48
C ASN A 145 -1.12 -9.81 -10.02
N ARG A 146 -1.04 -10.47 -11.16
CA ARG A 146 -2.17 -11.10 -11.88
C ARG A 146 -2.97 -12.13 -11.10
N PHE A 147 -2.46 -12.62 -9.98
CA PHE A 147 -3.15 -13.58 -9.14
C PHE A 147 -4.05 -12.91 -8.10
N GLU A 148 -3.92 -11.59 -7.94
CA GLU A 148 -4.63 -10.80 -6.93
C GLU A 148 -5.51 -9.71 -7.54
N MET A 149 -5.17 -9.19 -8.74
CA MET A 149 -5.94 -8.15 -9.45
C MET A 149 -5.85 -8.33 -10.96
N TYR A 150 -6.85 -7.83 -11.71
CA TYR A 150 -6.84 -7.89 -13.17
C TYR A 150 -7.05 -6.54 -13.87
N LEU A 151 -7.46 -5.49 -13.15
CA LEU A 151 -7.68 -4.16 -13.74
C LEU A 151 -6.35 -3.49 -14.11
N THR A 152 -5.40 -3.52 -13.17
CA THR A 152 -4.03 -3.07 -13.40
C THR A 152 -3.07 -4.08 -12.74
N SER A 153 -2.25 -4.73 -13.53
CA SER A 153 -1.33 -5.77 -13.05
C SER A 153 0.13 -5.50 -13.41
N CYS A 154 0.43 -4.34 -13.97
CA CYS A 154 1.81 -3.95 -14.32
C CYS A 154 1.97 -2.42 -14.35
N THR A 155 3.22 -2.02 -14.44
CA THR A 155 3.64 -0.60 -14.50
C THR A 155 2.92 0.19 -15.59
N ASP A 156 2.87 -0.31 -16.82
CA ASP A 156 2.25 0.40 -17.95
C ASP A 156 0.76 0.66 -17.72
N GLU A 157 0.05 -0.32 -17.17
CA GLU A 157 -1.38 -0.21 -16.88
C GLU A 157 -1.64 0.79 -15.76
N LEU A 158 -0.87 0.74 -14.67
CA LEU A 158 -1.06 1.67 -13.56
C LEU A 158 -0.71 3.12 -13.94
N ILE A 159 0.37 3.33 -14.71
CA ILE A 159 0.69 4.66 -15.25
C ILE A 159 -0.47 5.18 -16.09
N ARG A 160 -0.96 4.37 -17.05
CA ARG A 160 -2.12 4.73 -17.88
C ARG A 160 -3.34 5.06 -17.02
N PHE A 161 -3.60 4.29 -15.97
CA PHE A 161 -4.74 4.50 -15.09
C PHE A 161 -4.62 5.84 -14.33
N VAL A 162 -3.50 6.10 -13.68
CA VAL A 162 -3.25 7.35 -12.95
C VAL A 162 -3.28 8.56 -13.89
N ASP A 163 -2.70 8.44 -15.09
CA ASP A 163 -2.75 9.51 -16.10
C ASP A 163 -4.19 9.77 -16.58
N ASN A 164 -5.05 8.74 -16.68
CA ASN A 164 -6.47 8.90 -17.01
C ASN A 164 -7.28 9.51 -15.85
N VAL A 165 -6.93 9.21 -14.59
CA VAL A 165 -7.52 9.89 -13.42
C VAL A 165 -7.22 11.40 -13.48
N ASN A 166 -6.04 11.78 -13.93
CA ASN A 166 -5.64 13.17 -14.19
C ASN A 166 -5.91 14.12 -12.99
N ARG A 167 -5.49 13.70 -11.80
CA ARG A 167 -5.54 14.50 -10.57
C ARG A 167 -4.14 14.61 -9.97
N PRO A 168 -3.69 15.80 -9.53
CA PRO A 168 -2.32 15.99 -9.04
C PRO A 168 -2.01 15.21 -7.77
N ASN A 169 -3.03 14.97 -6.94
CA ASN A 169 -2.94 14.19 -5.71
C ASN A 169 -3.25 12.68 -5.91
N CYS A 170 -3.44 12.20 -7.15
CA CYS A 170 -3.47 10.78 -7.46
C CYS A 170 -2.08 10.34 -7.89
N LYS A 171 -1.45 9.48 -7.10
CA LYS A 171 -0.07 9.04 -7.22
C LYS A 171 0.02 7.51 -7.25
N ILE A 172 1.24 7.01 -7.32
CA ILE A 172 1.55 5.58 -7.35
C ILE A 172 2.22 5.17 -6.04
N MET A 173 1.78 4.06 -5.50
CA MET A 173 2.49 3.23 -4.54
C MET A 173 3.15 2.10 -5.31
N PHE A 174 4.45 1.91 -5.11
CA PHE A 174 5.23 0.86 -5.76
C PHE A 174 5.63 -0.20 -4.75
N ASP A 175 5.26 -1.46 -5.00
CA ASP A 175 5.69 -2.62 -4.19
C ASP A 175 6.60 -3.54 -5.01
N THR A 176 7.76 -3.84 -4.47
CA THR A 176 8.76 -4.72 -5.08
C THR A 176 8.31 -6.16 -5.23
N PHE A 177 7.39 -6.67 -4.38
CA PHE A 177 6.86 -8.04 -4.50
C PHE A 177 6.03 -8.20 -5.79
N HIS A 178 5.07 -7.29 -6.02
CA HIS A 178 4.23 -7.34 -7.22
C HIS A 178 5.07 -7.12 -8.48
N ALA A 179 6.00 -6.17 -8.40
CA ALA A 179 6.92 -5.90 -9.50
C ALA A 179 7.85 -7.09 -9.81
N ASN A 180 8.30 -7.82 -8.80
CA ASN A 180 9.13 -9.01 -8.99
C ASN A 180 8.41 -10.14 -9.74
N ILE A 181 7.08 -10.19 -9.66
CA ILE A 181 6.26 -11.18 -10.38
C ILE A 181 5.96 -10.73 -11.82
N GLU A 182 5.63 -9.45 -11.99
CA GLU A 182 5.04 -8.96 -13.24
C GLU A 182 6.05 -8.28 -14.17
N GLU A 183 7.09 -7.65 -13.62
CA GLU A 183 8.01 -6.85 -14.41
C GLU A 183 9.23 -7.63 -14.86
N LYS A 184 9.67 -7.40 -16.08
CA LYS A 184 10.89 -8.00 -16.60
C LYS A 184 12.16 -7.36 -16.03
N ASN A 185 12.04 -6.14 -15.55
CA ASN A 185 13.12 -5.40 -14.90
C ASN A 185 12.50 -4.38 -13.94
N ILE A 186 12.64 -4.62 -12.65
CA ILE A 186 12.05 -3.80 -11.59
C ILE A 186 12.61 -2.37 -11.61
N GLY A 187 13.91 -2.20 -11.82
CA GLY A 187 14.53 -0.88 -11.88
C GLY A 187 14.01 -0.03 -13.03
N ASN A 188 13.72 -0.64 -14.20
CA ASN A 188 13.11 0.09 -15.31
C ASN A 188 11.66 0.48 -15.01
N ALA A 189 10.90 -0.36 -14.33
CA ALA A 189 9.55 -0.06 -13.88
C ALA A 189 9.52 1.19 -12.97
N ILE A 190 10.42 1.26 -11.99
CA ILE A 190 10.57 2.42 -11.11
C ILE A 190 10.90 3.70 -11.91
N ARG A 191 11.87 3.63 -12.83
CA ARG A 191 12.26 4.79 -13.66
C ARG A 191 11.11 5.27 -14.55
N GLN A 192 10.32 4.34 -15.08
CA GLN A 192 9.18 4.65 -15.95
C GLN A 192 8.05 5.34 -15.17
N MET A 193 7.77 4.93 -13.95
CA MET A 193 6.83 5.60 -13.06
C MET A 193 7.33 6.99 -12.65
N GLY A 194 8.63 7.12 -12.36
CA GLY A 194 9.28 8.40 -12.07
C GLY A 194 8.60 9.17 -10.94
N ASN A 195 8.31 10.45 -11.15
CA ASN A 195 7.71 11.36 -10.17
C ASN A 195 6.22 11.09 -9.85
N ARG A 196 5.61 10.08 -10.47
CA ARG A 196 4.30 9.59 -10.07
C ARG A 196 4.35 8.78 -8.77
N ILE A 197 5.53 8.21 -8.42
CA ILE A 197 5.70 7.46 -7.18
C ILE A 197 5.68 8.43 -6.01
N ALA A 198 4.81 8.19 -5.04
CA ALA A 198 4.72 8.91 -3.77
C ALA A 198 4.86 7.97 -2.55
N PHE A 199 4.99 6.67 -2.79
CA PHE A 199 5.26 5.70 -1.75
C PHE A 199 5.94 4.45 -2.31
N VAL A 200 6.89 3.87 -1.55
CA VAL A 200 7.60 2.64 -1.93
C VAL A 200 7.51 1.63 -0.81
N GLN A 201 7.01 0.44 -1.13
CA GLN A 201 7.11 -0.73 -0.27
C GLN A 201 8.24 -1.65 -0.74
N LEU A 202 9.09 -2.02 0.20
CA LEU A 202 10.11 -3.04 0.02
C LEU A 202 9.59 -4.37 0.59
N SER A 203 9.27 -5.27 -0.30
CA SER A 203 8.76 -6.60 0.03
C SER A 203 9.58 -7.65 -0.72
N GLU A 204 10.02 -8.69 -0.02
CA GLU A 204 10.77 -9.77 -0.64
C GLU A 204 9.87 -10.64 -1.52
N ASN A 205 10.46 -11.40 -2.45
CA ASN A 205 9.72 -12.27 -3.37
C ASN A 205 8.83 -13.32 -2.68
N ASP A 206 9.07 -13.60 -1.41
CA ASP A 206 8.30 -14.54 -0.59
C ASP A 206 7.59 -13.87 0.59
N ARG A 207 7.49 -12.53 0.60
CA ARG A 207 6.89 -11.73 1.68
C ARG A 207 7.63 -11.85 3.03
N SER A 208 8.90 -12.31 3.04
CA SER A 208 9.73 -12.40 4.24
C SER A 208 10.65 -11.20 4.44
N THR A 209 11.81 -11.41 5.05
CA THR A 209 12.79 -10.34 5.33
C THR A 209 13.42 -9.81 4.03
N PRO A 210 13.32 -8.52 3.70
CA PRO A 210 13.99 -7.94 2.55
C PRO A 210 15.50 -8.22 2.54
N GLY A 211 16.02 -8.57 1.37
CA GLY A 211 17.43 -8.94 1.18
C GLY A 211 17.76 -10.42 1.42
N LYS A 212 16.78 -11.25 1.81
CA LYS A 212 16.97 -12.70 2.01
C LYS A 212 16.38 -13.59 0.91
N GLY A 213 15.84 -12.99 -0.13
CA GLY A 213 15.26 -13.71 -1.26
C GLY A 213 15.98 -13.43 -2.58
N ASN A 214 15.22 -13.17 -3.64
CA ASN A 214 15.75 -13.03 -4.99
C ASN A 214 15.34 -11.74 -5.72
N VAL A 215 14.79 -10.76 -5.02
CA VAL A 215 14.51 -9.43 -5.60
C VAL A 215 15.83 -8.78 -6.03
N ASP A 216 15.85 -8.13 -7.21
CA ASP A 216 17.01 -7.34 -7.68
C ASP A 216 17.13 -6.02 -6.91
N TRP A 217 17.61 -6.11 -5.68
CA TRP A 217 17.75 -4.96 -4.78
C TRP A 217 18.73 -3.90 -5.30
N GLU A 218 19.78 -4.29 -6.00
CA GLU A 218 20.73 -3.33 -6.60
C GLU A 218 20.03 -2.50 -7.67
N GLY A 219 19.26 -3.15 -8.55
CA GLY A 219 18.46 -2.46 -9.56
C GLY A 219 17.38 -1.57 -8.96
N VAL A 220 16.72 -2.01 -7.87
CA VAL A 220 15.71 -1.25 -7.14
C VAL A 220 16.30 0.03 -6.55
N PHE A 221 17.33 -0.07 -5.70
CA PHE A 221 17.90 1.11 -5.03
C PHE A 221 18.60 2.07 -5.99
N GLN A 222 19.22 1.55 -7.06
CA GLN A 222 19.76 2.41 -8.10
C GLN A 222 18.65 3.19 -8.80
N ALA A 223 17.52 2.56 -9.12
CA ALA A 223 16.41 3.24 -9.77
C ALA A 223 15.72 4.26 -8.86
N ILE A 224 15.58 3.99 -7.55
CA ILE A 224 15.10 4.94 -6.55
C ILE A 224 15.99 6.21 -6.53
N LYS A 225 17.32 6.03 -6.58
CA LYS A 225 18.27 7.15 -6.68
C LYS A 225 18.15 7.90 -8.01
N ASP A 226 18.00 7.18 -9.12
CA ASP A 226 17.89 7.77 -10.47
C ASP A 226 16.66 8.67 -10.63
N ILE A 227 15.56 8.39 -9.92
CA ILE A 227 14.36 9.23 -9.92
C ILE A 227 14.35 10.30 -8.81
N ASP A 228 15.44 10.42 -8.04
CA ASP A 228 15.56 11.34 -6.89
C ASP A 228 14.40 11.22 -5.88
N TYR A 229 14.01 9.98 -5.56
CA TYR A 229 12.93 9.73 -4.61
C TYR A 229 13.37 10.06 -3.18
N GLN A 230 12.62 10.95 -2.52
CA GLN A 230 12.94 11.48 -1.18
C GLN A 230 11.83 11.25 -0.15
N ASP A 231 10.79 10.51 -0.50
CA ASP A 231 9.63 10.24 0.37
C ASP A 231 9.80 8.93 1.15
N VAL A 232 8.76 8.46 1.78
CA VAL A 232 8.77 7.31 2.69
C VAL A 232 9.04 6.00 1.94
N ILE A 233 9.93 5.20 2.52
CA ILE A 233 10.14 3.79 2.14
C ILE A 233 9.72 2.91 3.32
N SER A 234 8.88 1.93 3.07
CA SER A 234 8.40 1.01 4.09
C SER A 234 8.82 -0.44 3.81
N ILE A 235 8.83 -1.25 4.84
CA ILE A 235 8.98 -2.71 4.73
C ILE A 235 7.60 -3.33 4.85
N GLU A 236 7.19 -4.09 3.84
CA GLU A 236 6.04 -4.95 3.90
C GLU A 236 6.46 -6.42 3.92
N ALA A 237 5.99 -7.14 4.92
CA ALA A 237 6.20 -8.58 5.06
C ALA A 237 4.95 -9.21 5.67
N PHE A 238 4.70 -10.48 5.37
CA PHE A 238 3.51 -11.15 5.85
C PHE A 238 3.86 -12.41 6.62
N SER A 239 3.05 -12.71 7.62
CA SER A 239 3.14 -13.93 8.42
C SER A 239 1.91 -14.82 8.21
N THR A 240 1.94 -16.00 8.81
CA THR A 240 0.77 -16.89 8.85
C THR A 240 -0.45 -16.30 9.57
N LYS A 241 -0.31 -15.13 10.20
CA LYS A 241 -1.39 -14.37 10.84
C LYS A 241 -2.28 -13.61 9.85
N LEU A 242 -1.86 -13.52 8.58
CA LEU A 242 -2.62 -12.89 7.49
C LEU A 242 -3.07 -13.95 6.48
N PRO A 243 -4.25 -14.60 6.66
CA PRO A 243 -4.69 -15.69 5.77
C PRO A 243 -4.82 -15.27 4.31
N ALA A 244 -5.20 -14.01 4.04
CA ALA A 244 -5.35 -13.47 2.69
C ALA A 244 -4.03 -13.45 1.90
N ALA A 245 -2.89 -13.44 2.57
CA ALA A 245 -1.58 -13.44 1.94
C ALA A 245 -1.10 -14.84 1.50
N ASN A 246 -1.86 -15.90 1.81
CA ASN A 246 -1.53 -17.29 1.48
C ASN A 246 -0.14 -17.74 1.97
N ILE A 247 0.27 -17.25 3.13
CA ILE A 247 1.52 -17.67 3.80
C ILE A 247 1.23 -18.93 4.61
N TRP A 248 1.63 -20.09 4.09
CA TRP A 248 1.32 -21.39 4.67
C TRP A 248 2.44 -21.98 5.54
N ARG A 249 3.58 -21.31 5.60
CA ARG A 249 4.73 -21.70 6.43
C ARG A 249 5.39 -20.48 7.04
N GLN A 250 6.10 -20.65 8.13
CA GLN A 250 6.93 -19.61 8.71
C GLN A 250 8.12 -19.31 7.78
N MET A 251 8.30 -18.05 7.40
CA MET A 251 9.30 -17.61 6.44
C MET A 251 10.49 -16.90 7.10
N PHE A 252 10.36 -16.53 8.36
CA PHE A 252 11.37 -15.86 9.19
C PHE A 252 11.26 -16.35 10.64
N GLU A 253 12.26 -16.10 11.48
CA GLU A 253 12.32 -16.61 12.86
C GLU A 253 11.18 -16.03 13.73
N ASN A 254 11.06 -14.71 13.76
CA ASN A 254 9.98 -13.96 14.41
C ASN A 254 9.94 -12.52 13.88
N GLU A 255 8.90 -11.76 14.21
CA GLU A 255 8.68 -10.41 13.70
C GLU A 255 9.77 -9.43 14.15
N GLU A 256 10.32 -9.58 15.36
CA GLU A 256 11.39 -8.71 15.87
C GLU A 256 12.69 -8.91 15.07
N VAL A 257 13.06 -10.16 14.77
CA VAL A 257 14.22 -10.49 13.96
C VAL A 257 14.04 -9.94 12.54
N LEU A 258 12.87 -10.17 11.93
CA LEU A 258 12.55 -9.63 10.61
C LEU A 258 12.71 -8.09 10.57
N MET A 259 12.16 -7.38 11.54
CA MET A 259 12.26 -5.92 11.62
C MET A 259 13.70 -5.43 11.73
N LYS A 260 14.49 -6.04 12.63
CA LYS A 260 15.90 -5.65 12.85
C LYS A 260 16.74 -5.88 11.60
N GLU A 261 16.61 -7.06 10.99
CA GLU A 261 17.37 -7.42 9.79
C GLU A 261 16.92 -6.61 8.57
N GLY A 262 15.61 -6.44 8.37
CA GLY A 262 15.06 -5.65 7.27
C GLY A 262 15.45 -4.17 7.37
N LEU A 263 15.38 -3.57 8.56
CA LEU A 263 15.82 -2.19 8.76
C LEU A 263 17.33 -2.03 8.55
N ALA A 264 18.13 -2.97 9.03
CA ALA A 264 19.59 -2.95 8.81
C ALA A 264 19.93 -3.07 7.31
N PHE A 265 19.22 -3.97 6.60
CA PHE A 265 19.35 -4.11 5.16
C PHE A 265 19.02 -2.79 4.43
N LEU A 266 17.87 -2.17 4.73
CA LEU A 266 17.44 -0.92 4.12
C LEU A 266 18.47 0.19 4.35
N LYS A 267 18.93 0.40 5.59
CA LYS A 267 19.95 1.39 5.92
C LYS A 267 21.25 1.18 5.15
N SER A 268 21.68 -0.07 4.99
CA SER A 268 22.91 -0.40 4.22
C SER A 268 22.84 -0.03 2.74
N LYS A 269 21.64 0.24 2.21
CA LYS A 269 21.40 0.59 0.80
C LYS A 269 21.12 2.09 0.60
N THR A 270 20.70 2.78 1.65
CA THR A 270 20.32 4.21 1.59
C THR A 270 21.40 5.14 2.18
N GLU A 271 22.27 4.63 3.04
CA GLU A 271 23.48 5.31 3.55
C GLU A 271 24.69 5.13 2.60
#